data_6a0d2a63d44f8d5125599bbe25e561bb
#
_entry.id   6a0d2a63d44f8d5125599bbe25e561bb
#
_cell.length_a   1.000
_cell.length_b   1.000
_cell.length_c   1.000
_cell.angle_alpha   90.00
_cell.angle_beta   90.00
_cell.angle_gamma   90.00
#
_symmetry.space_group_name_H-M   'P 1'
#
loop_
_entity.id
_entity.type
_entity.pdbx_description
1 polymer ?
#
loop_
_entity_poly.entity_id
_entity_poly.type
_entity_poly.pdbx_seq_one_letter_code
_entity_poly.pdbx_strand_id
1 'polypeptide(L)'
;RQRQMCIRDRANHDWTTKTWQRGKGMADSKVIISKQEYLGEPDYRMHFEYALKAFKDHRYITVDDKPIFLIWDPYHFPDVTLFMDLWRKWAKESGLKGVHFVAMGHSTSTVKRMPDGSTKRVLPNLESSAELYNDFLSFGFDAVCSFGRPRAEMIYTGKYKRISQIFLRKLIPQLKTLCLDYPEVMKHCFAPEDSWENVYPNIMPQWDRSPRAGNMDGVFVNATPENFKKHILQALEVIKNKKPEHKILFLRSWNEWGEGNYVEPDELYGHGFLDAIHETVWE
;
A
#
# COMPACT_ATOMS: atom_id res chain seq x y z
N ARG A 1 -7.68 2.24 23.48
CA ARG A 1 -6.34 1.72 23.89
C ARG A 1 -5.36 2.10 22.79
N GLN A 2 -4.47 3.05 23.05
CA GLN A 2 -3.34 3.37 22.18
C GLN A 2 -2.44 2.14 22.07
N ARG A 3 -2.45 1.49 20.92
CA ARG A 3 -1.40 0.54 20.55
C ARG A 3 -0.44 1.29 19.65
N GLN A 4 0.81 1.46 20.07
CA GLN A 4 1.89 1.83 19.16
C GLN A 4 1.96 0.73 18.11
N MET A 5 1.75 1.12 16.86
CA MET A 5 1.49 0.20 15.76
C MET A 5 2.79 -0.38 15.25
N CYS A 6 3.12 -1.60 15.64
CA CYS A 6 4.17 -2.37 15.01
C CYS A 6 3.53 -3.42 14.11
N ILE A 7 3.60 -3.20 12.79
CA ILE A 7 3.26 -4.19 11.78
C ILE A 7 4.56 -4.57 11.09
N ARG A 8 4.74 -5.86 10.81
CA ARG A 8 5.81 -6.34 9.93
C ARG A 8 5.22 -6.60 8.56
N ASP A 9 6.00 -6.28 7.54
CA ASP A 9 5.67 -6.54 6.16
C ASP A 9 6.83 -7.25 5.44
N ARG A 10 6.51 -7.83 4.30
CA ARG A 10 7.48 -8.37 3.36
C ARG A 10 7.43 -7.55 2.08
N ALA A 11 8.45 -6.71 1.87
CA ALA A 11 8.71 -6.02 0.61
C ALA A 11 9.37 -6.99 -0.37
N ASN A 12 8.56 -7.82 -1.03
CA ASN A 12 8.99 -8.96 -1.83
C ASN A 12 9.24 -8.62 -3.30
N HIS A 13 10.12 -7.65 -3.56
CA HIS A 13 10.53 -7.27 -4.91
C HIS A 13 12.04 -7.02 -5.00
N ASP A 14 12.59 -7.12 -6.23
CA ASP A 14 13.98 -6.79 -6.49
C ASP A 14 14.29 -5.33 -6.17
N TRP A 15 15.39 -5.07 -5.48
CA TRP A 15 15.92 -3.73 -5.33
C TRP A 15 16.79 -3.37 -6.54
N THR A 16 16.50 -2.22 -7.16
CA THR A 16 17.12 -1.83 -8.41
C THR A 16 17.52 -0.36 -8.42
N THR A 17 18.51 0.01 -9.24
CA THR A 17 18.93 1.41 -9.42
C THR A 17 17.86 2.31 -10.02
N LYS A 18 16.80 1.76 -10.62
CA LYS A 18 15.74 2.50 -11.30
C LYS A 18 15.02 3.50 -10.40
N THR A 19 14.95 3.24 -9.11
CA THR A 19 14.25 4.10 -8.15
C THR A 19 15.04 5.32 -7.70
N TRP A 20 16.35 5.40 -8.04
CA TRP A 20 17.27 6.43 -7.54
C TRP A 20 17.94 7.26 -8.63
N GLN A 21 17.56 7.10 -9.90
CA GLN A 21 18.21 7.81 -11.01
C GLN A 21 17.35 8.99 -11.48
N ARG A 22 17.78 10.19 -11.08
CA ARG A 22 17.19 11.46 -11.53
C ARG A 22 17.35 11.62 -13.04
N GLY A 23 16.26 11.87 -13.78
CA GLY A 23 16.31 12.35 -15.17
C GLY A 23 16.68 11.33 -16.24
N LYS A 24 16.93 10.07 -15.91
CA LYS A 24 17.09 9.02 -16.92
C LYS A 24 15.75 8.35 -17.17
N GLY A 25 15.32 8.37 -18.43
CA GLY A 25 14.07 7.75 -18.85
C GLY A 25 14.01 6.26 -18.50
N MET A 26 12.80 5.67 -18.58
CA MET A 26 12.57 4.24 -18.25
C MET A 26 13.40 3.23 -19.09
N ALA A 27 14.20 3.70 -20.05
CA ALA A 27 14.97 2.89 -21.00
C ALA A 27 16.39 2.53 -20.52
N ASP A 28 16.93 3.21 -19.50
CA ASP A 28 18.30 2.95 -19.05
C ASP A 28 18.38 1.79 -18.07
N SER A 29 19.34 0.92 -18.34
CA SER A 29 19.69 -0.33 -17.68
C SER A 29 19.27 -0.42 -16.20
N LYS A 30 18.23 -1.19 -15.95
CA LYS A 30 17.82 -1.65 -14.64
C LYS A 30 18.93 -2.54 -14.07
N VAL A 31 19.79 -1.99 -13.23
CA VAL A 31 20.76 -2.79 -12.48
C VAL A 31 20.06 -3.31 -11.22
N ILE A 32 20.06 -4.63 -11.03
CA ILE A 32 19.58 -5.26 -9.81
C ILE A 32 20.67 -5.08 -8.75
N ILE A 33 20.33 -4.39 -7.66
CA ILE A 33 21.21 -4.20 -6.49
C ILE A 33 21.08 -5.41 -5.56
N SER A 34 19.85 -5.87 -5.33
CA SER A 34 19.55 -7.06 -4.54
C SER A 34 18.36 -7.78 -5.17
N LYS A 35 18.54 -9.05 -5.48
CA LYS A 35 17.50 -9.89 -6.06
C LYS A 35 16.64 -10.48 -4.95
N GLN A 36 15.33 -10.44 -5.13
CA GLN A 36 14.41 -11.18 -4.27
C GLN A 36 14.44 -12.65 -4.67
N GLU A 37 14.76 -13.52 -3.72
CA GLU A 37 14.74 -14.97 -3.91
C GLU A 37 13.74 -15.61 -2.96
N TYR A 38 13.22 -16.76 -3.36
CA TYR A 38 12.29 -17.58 -2.59
C TYR A 38 12.92 -18.97 -2.46
N LEU A 39 13.60 -19.19 -1.34
CA LEU A 39 14.43 -20.39 -1.14
C LEU A 39 13.67 -21.55 -0.48
N GLY A 40 12.33 -21.40 -0.38
CA GLY A 40 11.44 -22.45 0.13
C GLY A 40 11.37 -22.52 1.65
N GLU A 41 10.91 -23.66 2.16
CA GLU A 41 10.54 -23.83 3.57
C GLU A 41 11.64 -23.46 4.59
N PRO A 42 12.94 -23.79 4.40
CA PRO A 42 13.98 -23.43 5.37
C PRO A 42 14.12 -21.89 5.53
N ASP A 43 14.07 -21.15 4.43
CA ASP A 43 14.11 -19.68 4.43
C ASP A 43 12.85 -19.10 5.09
N TYR A 44 11.68 -19.67 4.77
CA TYR A 44 10.43 -19.25 5.38
C TYR A 44 10.42 -19.50 6.89
N ARG A 45 11.05 -20.57 7.35
CA ARG A 45 11.18 -20.88 8.77
C ARG A 45 12.06 -19.86 9.49
N MET A 46 13.22 -19.53 8.96
CA MET A 46 14.10 -18.51 9.53
C MET A 46 13.41 -17.14 9.60
N HIS A 47 12.69 -16.77 8.56
CA HIS A 47 11.95 -15.52 8.52
C HIS A 47 10.82 -15.51 9.55
N PHE A 48 10.07 -16.61 9.68
CA PHE A 48 9.04 -16.76 10.71
C PHE A 48 9.62 -16.60 12.12
N GLU A 49 10.72 -17.27 12.43
CA GLU A 49 11.35 -17.20 13.76
C GLU A 49 11.85 -15.78 14.08
N TYR A 50 12.32 -15.05 13.09
CA TYR A 50 12.63 -13.65 13.25
C TYR A 50 11.38 -12.82 13.56
N ALA A 51 10.30 -12.99 12.82
CA ALA A 51 9.04 -12.27 13.01
C ALA A 51 8.33 -12.64 14.31
N LEU A 52 8.45 -13.90 14.76
CA LEU A 52 7.81 -14.42 15.97
C LEU A 52 8.14 -13.62 17.22
N LYS A 53 9.36 -13.06 17.31
CA LYS A 53 9.77 -12.19 18.42
C LYS A 53 8.89 -10.95 18.52
N ALA A 54 8.54 -10.37 17.39
CA ALA A 54 7.64 -9.22 17.33
C ALA A 54 6.18 -9.65 17.55
N PHE A 55 5.76 -10.77 17.00
CA PHE A 55 4.39 -11.29 17.16
C PHE A 55 4.01 -11.59 18.62
N LYS A 56 4.99 -11.94 19.45
CA LYS A 56 4.80 -12.17 20.89
C LYS A 56 4.81 -10.89 21.74
N ASP A 57 5.14 -9.74 21.17
CA ASP A 57 5.07 -8.47 21.88
C ASP A 57 3.60 -8.03 22.04
N HIS A 58 3.19 -7.72 23.28
CA HIS A 58 1.82 -7.32 23.60
C HIS A 58 1.35 -6.03 22.90
N ARG A 59 2.29 -5.26 22.34
CA ARG A 59 2.02 -4.04 21.56
C ARG A 59 1.72 -4.34 20.09
N TYR A 60 2.01 -5.57 19.63
CA TYR A 60 1.80 -5.93 18.24
C TYR A 60 0.30 -5.93 17.89
N ILE A 61 -0.05 -5.41 16.71
CA ILE A 61 -1.45 -5.38 16.27
C ILE A 61 -1.91 -6.78 15.90
N THR A 62 -3.08 -7.12 16.40
CA THR A 62 -3.74 -8.40 16.12
C THR A 62 -5.16 -8.18 15.61
N VAL A 63 -5.66 -9.11 14.82
CA VAL A 63 -7.07 -9.28 14.45
C VAL A 63 -7.44 -10.70 14.85
N ASP A 64 -8.52 -10.89 15.60
CA ASP A 64 -8.92 -12.19 16.17
C ASP A 64 -7.78 -12.90 16.93
N ASP A 65 -6.96 -12.11 17.68
CA ASP A 65 -5.75 -12.57 18.37
C ASP A 65 -4.63 -13.11 17.45
N LYS A 66 -4.70 -12.88 16.16
CA LYS A 66 -3.67 -13.26 15.19
C LYS A 66 -2.84 -12.00 14.82
N PRO A 67 -1.51 -12.03 14.94
CA PRO A 67 -0.67 -10.92 14.51
C PRO A 67 -0.84 -10.65 13.01
N ILE A 68 -0.91 -9.36 12.65
CA ILE A 68 -1.02 -8.95 11.24
C ILE A 68 0.36 -9.08 10.58
N PHE A 69 0.38 -9.67 9.38
CA PHE A 69 1.55 -9.67 8.50
C PHE A 69 1.16 -9.29 7.07
N LEU A 70 1.77 -8.22 6.53
CA LEU A 70 1.44 -7.71 5.22
C LEU A 70 2.42 -8.24 4.17
N ILE A 71 1.90 -8.65 3.01
CA ILE A 71 2.69 -9.03 1.83
C ILE A 71 2.49 -7.98 0.75
N TRP A 72 3.61 -7.37 0.33
CA TRP A 72 3.61 -6.21 -0.56
C TRP A 72 3.19 -6.53 -1.99
N ASP A 73 3.68 -7.65 -2.56
CA ASP A 73 3.36 -8.06 -3.93
C ASP A 73 2.90 -9.53 -3.97
N PRO A 74 1.60 -9.77 -3.73
CA PRO A 74 1.06 -11.13 -3.70
C PRO A 74 1.20 -11.89 -5.02
N TYR A 75 1.13 -11.20 -6.17
CA TYR A 75 1.17 -11.84 -7.48
C TYR A 75 2.55 -12.36 -7.87
N HIS A 76 3.61 -11.68 -7.43
CA HIS A 76 4.98 -12.09 -7.72
C HIS A 76 5.62 -12.91 -6.58
N PHE A 77 4.81 -13.46 -5.68
CA PHE A 77 5.25 -14.45 -4.71
C PHE A 77 4.80 -15.85 -5.18
N PRO A 78 5.68 -16.68 -5.77
CA PRO A 78 5.28 -17.88 -6.50
C PRO A 78 4.46 -18.88 -5.67
N ASP A 79 4.87 -19.11 -4.43
CA ASP A 79 4.30 -20.08 -3.50
C ASP A 79 3.70 -19.42 -2.25
N VAL A 80 3.03 -18.27 -2.43
CA VAL A 80 2.47 -17.47 -1.34
C VAL A 80 1.51 -18.27 -0.44
N THR A 81 0.71 -19.16 -1.02
CA THR A 81 -0.22 -20.01 -0.27
C THR A 81 0.55 -20.96 0.65
N LEU A 82 1.58 -21.65 0.14
CA LEU A 82 2.43 -22.52 0.95
C LEU A 82 3.12 -21.74 2.08
N PHE A 83 3.66 -20.56 1.77
CA PHE A 83 4.26 -19.66 2.76
C PHE A 83 3.29 -19.34 3.90
N MET A 84 2.06 -18.92 3.58
CA MET A 84 1.05 -18.58 4.58
C MET A 84 0.62 -19.79 5.41
N ASP A 85 0.46 -20.97 4.79
CA ASP A 85 0.06 -22.20 5.48
C ASP A 85 1.13 -22.66 6.46
N LEU A 86 2.40 -22.62 6.05
CA LEU A 86 3.53 -22.94 6.94
C LEU A 86 3.61 -21.96 8.12
N TRP A 87 3.46 -20.68 7.89
CA TRP A 87 3.48 -19.67 8.94
C TRP A 87 2.30 -19.81 9.91
N ARG A 88 1.09 -20.12 9.42
CA ARG A 88 -0.06 -20.42 10.29
C ARG A 88 0.16 -21.65 11.14
N LYS A 89 0.76 -22.70 10.56
CA LYS A 89 1.13 -23.91 11.29
C LYS A 89 2.13 -23.59 12.41
N TRP A 90 3.25 -22.96 12.07
CA TRP A 90 4.29 -22.64 13.04
C TRP A 90 3.85 -21.63 14.11
N ALA A 91 2.96 -20.71 13.77
CA ALA A 91 2.35 -19.81 14.73
C ALA A 91 1.57 -20.59 15.80
N LYS A 92 0.75 -21.56 15.38
CA LYS A 92 0.01 -22.44 16.32
C LYS A 92 0.95 -23.26 17.19
N GLU A 93 2.00 -23.86 16.61
CA GLU A 93 3.05 -24.58 17.34
C GLU A 93 3.77 -23.69 18.36
N SER A 94 3.83 -22.38 18.10
CA SER A 94 4.47 -21.37 18.98
C SER A 94 3.53 -20.74 20.00
N GLY A 95 2.27 -21.23 20.10
CA GLY A 95 1.26 -20.76 21.06
C GLY A 95 0.43 -19.56 20.61
N LEU A 96 0.50 -19.16 19.33
CA LEU A 96 -0.37 -18.16 18.73
C LEU A 96 -1.60 -18.80 18.09
N LYS A 97 -2.69 -18.02 17.88
CA LYS A 97 -3.88 -18.52 17.17
C LYS A 97 -3.67 -18.67 15.64
N GLY A 98 -2.59 -18.15 15.10
CA GLY A 98 -2.26 -18.13 13.67
C GLY A 98 -1.60 -16.82 13.31
N VAL A 99 -1.61 -16.48 12.01
CA VAL A 99 -1.19 -15.18 11.48
C VAL A 99 -2.31 -14.62 10.61
N HIS A 100 -2.60 -13.33 10.74
CA HIS A 100 -3.56 -12.62 9.91
C HIS A 100 -2.82 -11.98 8.73
N PHE A 101 -2.91 -12.62 7.57
CA PHE A 101 -2.22 -12.17 6.37
C PHE A 101 -3.01 -11.11 5.61
N VAL A 102 -2.36 -10.00 5.29
CA VAL A 102 -2.94 -8.87 4.54
C VAL A 102 -2.22 -8.73 3.20
N ALA A 103 -2.96 -8.76 2.11
CA ALA A 103 -2.44 -8.49 0.77
C ALA A 103 -2.39 -6.98 0.50
N MET A 104 -1.26 -6.45 0.02
CA MET A 104 -1.21 -5.05 -0.41
C MET A 104 -1.71 -4.89 -1.85
N GLY A 105 -2.72 -4.04 -2.03
CA GLY A 105 -3.40 -3.82 -3.32
C GLY A 105 -2.72 -2.85 -4.29
N HIS A 106 -1.57 -2.27 -3.93
CA HIS A 106 -1.04 -1.09 -4.62
C HIS A 106 -0.47 -1.32 -6.03
N SER A 107 0.29 -2.39 -6.24
CA SER A 107 0.95 -2.65 -7.52
C SER A 107 0.05 -3.38 -8.51
N THR A 108 -1.03 -3.92 -8.03
CA THR A 108 -1.84 -4.93 -8.71
C THR A 108 -3.11 -4.38 -9.34
N SER A 109 -3.50 -3.14 -8.99
CA SER A 109 -4.65 -2.48 -9.66
C SER A 109 -4.50 -2.37 -11.19
N THR A 110 -3.29 -2.54 -11.71
CA THR A 110 -2.97 -2.54 -13.14
C THR A 110 -2.37 -3.86 -13.63
N VAL A 111 -2.42 -4.91 -12.81
CA VAL A 111 -1.89 -6.24 -13.12
C VAL A 111 -2.92 -7.28 -12.72
N LYS A 112 -3.12 -8.27 -13.56
CA LYS A 112 -3.96 -9.44 -13.28
C LYS A 112 -3.11 -10.71 -13.41
N ARG A 113 -3.23 -11.62 -12.46
CA ARG A 113 -2.63 -12.95 -12.57
C ARG A 113 -3.49 -13.82 -13.48
N MET A 114 -2.83 -14.53 -14.40
CA MET A 114 -3.47 -15.44 -15.33
C MET A 114 -3.46 -16.86 -14.74
N PRO A 115 -4.34 -17.77 -15.23
CA PRO A 115 -4.40 -19.15 -14.74
C PRO A 115 -3.08 -19.93 -14.87
N ASP A 116 -2.22 -19.55 -15.81
CA ASP A 116 -0.89 -20.14 -16.01
C ASP A 116 0.19 -19.58 -15.06
N GLY A 117 -0.21 -18.71 -14.12
CA GLY A 117 0.67 -18.06 -13.17
C GLY A 117 1.40 -16.82 -13.70
N SER A 118 1.28 -16.52 -15.02
CA SER A 118 1.82 -15.29 -15.59
C SER A 118 1.02 -14.06 -15.15
N THR A 119 1.59 -12.87 -15.37
CA THR A 119 0.90 -11.62 -15.08
C THR A 119 0.69 -10.80 -16.34
N LYS A 120 -0.50 -10.20 -16.47
CA LYS A 120 -0.86 -9.30 -17.57
C LYS A 120 -1.21 -7.92 -17.04
N ARG A 121 -0.72 -6.88 -17.72
CA ARG A 121 -1.18 -5.51 -17.42
C ARG A 121 -2.61 -5.33 -17.89
N VAL A 122 -3.43 -4.78 -16.99
CA VAL A 122 -4.84 -4.44 -17.24
C VAL A 122 -5.08 -3.00 -16.85
N LEU A 123 -6.14 -2.40 -17.39
CA LEU A 123 -6.60 -1.11 -16.89
C LEU A 123 -7.42 -1.35 -15.63
N PRO A 124 -7.24 -0.52 -14.57
CA PRO A 124 -8.03 -0.65 -13.36
C PRO A 124 -9.51 -0.44 -13.67
N ASN A 125 -10.34 -1.25 -13.05
CA ASN A 125 -11.77 -0.95 -12.99
C ASN A 125 -11.97 0.28 -12.10
N LEU A 126 -12.64 1.31 -12.62
CA LEU A 126 -12.84 2.57 -11.88
C LEU A 126 -14.08 2.52 -10.99
N GLU A 127 -14.99 1.58 -11.23
CA GLU A 127 -16.26 1.45 -10.49
C GLU A 127 -16.13 0.50 -9.31
N SER A 128 -15.32 -0.55 -9.44
CA SER A 128 -15.20 -1.61 -8.43
C SER A 128 -13.79 -2.17 -8.35
N SER A 129 -13.35 -2.51 -7.15
CA SER A 129 -12.12 -3.25 -6.87
C SER A 129 -12.39 -4.72 -6.49
N ALA A 130 -13.63 -5.16 -6.54
CA ALA A 130 -14.07 -6.47 -6.06
C ALA A 130 -13.32 -7.65 -6.71
N GLU A 131 -13.07 -7.60 -8.02
CA GLU A 131 -12.35 -8.67 -8.72
C GLU A 131 -10.94 -8.84 -8.14
N LEU A 132 -10.21 -7.73 -7.96
CA LEU A 132 -8.85 -7.75 -7.40
C LEU A 132 -8.83 -8.26 -5.96
N TYR A 133 -9.76 -7.78 -5.13
CA TYR A 133 -9.78 -8.16 -3.71
C TYR A 133 -10.16 -9.63 -3.53
N ASN A 134 -11.16 -10.11 -4.29
CA ASN A 134 -11.56 -11.51 -4.27
C ASN A 134 -10.44 -12.44 -4.78
N ASP A 135 -9.63 -11.99 -5.75
CA ASP A 135 -8.49 -12.75 -6.24
C ASP A 135 -7.46 -12.99 -5.11
N PHE A 136 -7.12 -11.94 -4.35
CA PHE A 136 -6.23 -12.11 -3.19
C PHE A 136 -6.81 -13.00 -2.09
N LEU A 137 -8.07 -12.83 -1.77
CA LEU A 137 -8.75 -13.69 -0.79
C LEU A 137 -8.74 -15.16 -1.24
N SER A 138 -8.83 -15.41 -2.56
CA SER A 138 -8.75 -16.77 -3.12
C SER A 138 -7.37 -17.42 -2.95
N PHE A 139 -6.29 -16.63 -2.80
CA PHE A 139 -4.95 -17.15 -2.46
C PHE A 139 -4.82 -17.54 -0.98
N GLY A 140 -5.82 -17.25 -0.16
CA GLY A 140 -5.81 -17.54 1.26
C GLY A 140 -5.40 -16.38 2.16
N PHE A 141 -5.35 -15.15 1.64
CA PHE A 141 -5.21 -13.95 2.49
C PHE A 141 -6.47 -13.75 3.35
N ASP A 142 -6.26 -13.29 4.58
CA ASP A 142 -7.36 -12.99 5.50
C ASP A 142 -8.00 -11.62 5.18
N ALA A 143 -7.20 -10.68 4.67
CA ALA A 143 -7.64 -9.33 4.34
C ALA A 143 -6.82 -8.69 3.22
N VAL A 144 -7.30 -7.52 2.74
CA VAL A 144 -6.64 -6.70 1.71
C VAL A 144 -6.43 -5.29 2.25
N CYS A 145 -5.22 -4.77 2.17
CA CYS A 145 -4.96 -3.33 2.31
C CYS A 145 -5.21 -2.66 0.97
N SER A 146 -6.26 -1.86 0.87
CA SER A 146 -6.61 -1.18 -0.37
C SER A 146 -5.62 -0.06 -0.71
N PHE A 147 -5.49 0.26 -2.00
CA PHE A 147 -4.67 1.37 -2.47
C PHE A 147 -5.37 2.13 -3.58
N GLY A 148 -6.20 3.09 -3.18
CA GLY A 148 -7.11 3.81 -4.06
C GLY A 148 -6.48 4.89 -4.94
N ARG A 149 -5.23 5.32 -4.69
CA ARG A 149 -4.60 6.45 -5.40
C ARG A 149 -4.63 6.33 -6.94
N PRO A 150 -4.18 5.23 -7.56
CA PRO A 150 -4.17 5.14 -9.02
C PRO A 150 -5.57 5.25 -9.64
N ARG A 151 -6.56 4.66 -8.96
CA ARG A 151 -7.97 4.76 -9.35
C ARG A 151 -8.46 6.20 -9.23
N ALA A 152 -8.22 6.84 -8.09
CA ALA A 152 -8.62 8.22 -7.82
C ALA A 152 -8.03 9.21 -8.83
N GLU A 153 -6.73 9.09 -9.13
CA GLU A 153 -6.07 9.90 -10.16
C GLU A 153 -6.71 9.72 -11.54
N MET A 154 -7.08 8.49 -11.92
CA MET A 154 -7.73 8.22 -13.20
C MET A 154 -9.16 8.76 -13.27
N ILE A 155 -9.91 8.72 -12.17
CA ILE A 155 -11.25 9.32 -12.09
C ILE A 155 -11.13 10.84 -12.21
N TYR A 156 -10.27 11.47 -11.41
CA TYR A 156 -10.09 12.92 -11.38
C TYR A 156 -9.60 13.48 -12.73
N THR A 157 -8.59 12.85 -13.34
CA THR A 157 -8.03 13.34 -14.62
C THR A 157 -8.82 12.88 -15.83
N GLY A 158 -9.67 11.88 -15.70
CA GLY A 158 -10.28 11.14 -16.80
C GLY A 158 -9.34 10.06 -17.36
N LYS A 159 -9.82 8.83 -17.44
CA LYS A 159 -9.04 7.61 -17.79
C LYS A 159 -8.18 7.78 -19.04
N TYR A 160 -8.75 8.23 -20.15
CA TYR A 160 -8.04 8.37 -21.42
C TYR A 160 -7.02 9.51 -21.39
N LYS A 161 -7.36 10.64 -20.78
CA LYS A 161 -6.45 11.77 -20.60
C LYS A 161 -5.24 11.36 -19.74
N ARG A 162 -5.46 10.59 -18.66
CA ARG A 162 -4.38 10.11 -17.81
C ARG A 162 -3.44 9.15 -18.56
N ILE A 163 -3.97 8.24 -19.36
CA ILE A 163 -3.18 7.31 -20.18
C ILE A 163 -2.36 8.08 -21.22
N SER A 164 -2.99 9.01 -21.95
CA SER A 164 -2.26 9.84 -22.94
C SER A 164 -1.15 10.68 -22.31
N GLN A 165 -1.36 11.23 -21.13
CA GLN A 165 -0.33 11.97 -20.39
C GLN A 165 0.85 11.09 -19.96
N ILE A 166 0.59 9.86 -19.51
CA ILE A 166 1.65 8.90 -19.19
C ILE A 166 2.47 8.57 -20.44
N PHE A 167 1.81 8.37 -21.58
CA PHE A 167 2.48 8.08 -22.85
C PHE A 167 3.29 9.28 -23.37
N LEU A 168 2.70 10.47 -23.38
CA LEU A 168 3.37 11.69 -23.84
C LEU A 168 4.61 12.02 -23.00
N ARG A 169 4.58 11.79 -21.68
CA ARG A 169 5.75 12.02 -20.82
C ARG A 169 6.91 11.06 -21.11
N LYS A 170 6.62 9.86 -21.58
CA LYS A 170 7.69 8.93 -22.04
C LYS A 170 8.36 9.43 -23.31
N LEU A 171 7.60 10.08 -24.19
CA LEU A 171 8.11 10.60 -25.46
C LEU A 171 8.75 11.99 -25.32
N ILE A 172 8.23 12.81 -24.42
CA ILE A 172 8.66 14.21 -24.22
C ILE A 172 8.99 14.40 -22.73
N PRO A 173 10.22 14.09 -22.31
CA PRO A 173 10.64 14.22 -20.91
C PRO A 173 10.57 15.65 -20.35
N GLN A 174 10.52 16.67 -21.22
CA GLN A 174 10.46 18.10 -20.85
C GLN A 174 9.05 18.57 -20.48
N LEU A 175 8.01 17.74 -20.64
CA LEU A 175 6.66 18.10 -20.22
C LEU A 175 6.63 18.43 -18.74
N LYS A 176 5.89 19.50 -18.39
CA LYS A 176 5.68 19.91 -17.00
C LYS A 176 5.10 18.76 -16.16
N THR A 177 5.51 18.68 -14.90
CA THR A 177 4.95 17.75 -13.93
C THR A 177 3.44 17.89 -13.84
N LEU A 178 2.73 16.78 -13.74
CA LEU A 178 1.29 16.78 -13.56
C LEU A 178 0.97 17.15 -12.11
N CYS A 179 0.38 18.32 -11.92
CA CYS A 179 -0.16 18.72 -10.63
C CYS A 179 -1.60 18.22 -10.50
N LEU A 180 -1.87 17.53 -9.40
CA LEU A 180 -3.17 16.96 -9.05
C LEU A 180 -3.64 17.61 -7.75
N ASP A 181 -4.84 18.16 -7.73
CA ASP A 181 -5.39 18.78 -6.54
C ASP A 181 -5.75 17.70 -5.50
N TYR A 182 -5.01 17.68 -4.40
CA TYR A 182 -5.12 16.62 -3.39
C TYR A 182 -6.55 16.44 -2.86
N PRO A 183 -7.25 17.47 -2.36
CA PRO A 183 -8.60 17.29 -1.83
C PRO A 183 -9.58 16.75 -2.88
N GLU A 184 -9.45 17.17 -4.14
CA GLU A 184 -10.34 16.68 -5.20
C GLU A 184 -10.04 15.22 -5.60
N VAL A 185 -8.76 14.84 -5.67
CA VAL A 185 -8.37 13.44 -5.94
C VAL A 185 -8.83 12.52 -4.81
N MET A 186 -8.63 12.93 -3.55
CA MET A 186 -8.96 12.10 -2.39
C MET A 186 -10.46 11.80 -2.26
N LYS A 187 -11.35 12.61 -2.84
CA LYS A 187 -12.80 12.29 -2.93
C LYS A 187 -13.08 10.95 -3.61
N HIS A 188 -12.16 10.49 -4.45
CA HIS A 188 -12.29 9.26 -5.23
C HIS A 188 -11.39 8.12 -4.73
N CYS A 189 -10.74 8.31 -3.56
CA CYS A 189 -9.74 7.35 -3.08
C CYS A 189 -10.35 6.00 -2.70
N PHE A 190 -11.54 6.02 -2.09
CA PHE A 190 -12.19 4.80 -1.60
C PHE A 190 -13.16 4.22 -2.61
N ALA A 191 -13.09 2.92 -2.85
CA ALA A 191 -14.06 2.15 -3.62
C ALA A 191 -15.18 1.63 -2.70
N PRO A 192 -16.34 1.21 -3.23
CA PRO A 192 -17.41 0.63 -2.40
C PRO A 192 -16.93 -0.53 -1.52
N GLU A 193 -16.01 -1.35 -2.03
CA GLU A 193 -15.47 -2.51 -1.36
C GLU A 193 -14.56 -2.18 -0.18
N ASP A 194 -14.11 -0.93 -0.05
CA ASP A 194 -13.35 -0.49 1.14
C ASP A 194 -14.18 -0.57 2.43
N SER A 195 -15.51 -0.65 2.32
CA SER A 195 -16.42 -0.91 3.43
C SER A 195 -16.52 -2.40 3.84
N TRP A 196 -15.98 -3.34 3.06
CA TRP A 196 -15.99 -4.76 3.41
C TRP A 196 -15.19 -5.01 4.69
N GLU A 197 -15.63 -5.98 5.50
CA GLU A 197 -15.02 -6.28 6.79
C GLU A 197 -13.52 -6.54 6.70
N ASN A 198 -13.10 -7.27 5.69
CA ASN A 198 -11.72 -7.70 5.46
C ASN A 198 -10.94 -6.83 4.45
N VAL A 199 -11.38 -5.60 4.22
CA VAL A 199 -10.63 -4.61 3.42
C VAL A 199 -10.21 -3.46 4.34
N TYR A 200 -8.93 -3.16 4.40
CA TYR A 200 -8.37 -2.11 5.25
C TYR A 200 -7.92 -0.93 4.39
N PRO A 201 -8.62 0.21 4.46
CA PRO A 201 -8.28 1.37 3.66
C PRO A 201 -6.89 1.92 3.94
N ASN A 202 -6.25 2.43 2.89
CA ASN A 202 -4.99 3.14 2.96
C ASN A 202 -5.23 4.65 2.90
N ILE A 203 -4.66 5.40 3.85
CA ILE A 203 -4.65 6.86 3.86
C ILE A 203 -3.28 7.39 3.48
N MET A 204 -3.24 8.52 2.77
CA MET A 204 -2.03 9.11 2.25
C MET A 204 -1.99 10.61 2.54
N PRO A 205 -0.97 11.13 3.26
CA PRO A 205 -0.92 12.54 3.65
C PRO A 205 -0.62 13.47 2.46
N GLN A 206 0.32 13.08 1.63
CA GLN A 206 0.82 13.87 0.50
C GLN A 206 1.58 12.97 -0.49
N TRP A 207 1.97 13.53 -1.65
CA TRP A 207 2.76 12.81 -2.64
C TRP A 207 3.51 13.77 -3.56
N ASP A 208 4.83 13.73 -3.49
CA ASP A 208 5.71 14.38 -4.46
C ASP A 208 6.97 13.53 -4.70
N ARG A 209 6.91 12.74 -5.75
CA ARG A 209 8.02 11.88 -6.15
C ARG A 209 8.99 12.55 -7.13
N SER A 210 8.80 13.82 -7.44
CA SER A 210 9.60 14.53 -8.43
C SER A 210 11.10 14.59 -8.09
N PRO A 211 11.54 14.67 -6.82
CA PRO A 211 12.96 14.62 -6.50
C PRO A 211 13.64 13.30 -6.89
N ARG A 212 12.87 12.20 -6.88
CA ARG A 212 13.34 10.85 -7.16
C ARG A 212 13.09 10.40 -8.59
N ALA A 213 11.93 10.73 -9.16
CA ALA A 213 11.46 10.23 -10.45
C ALA A 213 11.36 11.32 -11.54
N GLY A 214 11.72 12.56 -11.24
CA GLY A 214 11.52 13.69 -12.16
C GLY A 214 10.03 13.94 -12.42
N ASN A 215 9.70 14.37 -13.64
CA ASN A 215 8.31 14.70 -14.02
C ASN A 215 7.46 13.48 -14.45
N MET A 216 7.96 12.25 -14.25
CA MET A 216 7.29 11.03 -14.70
C MET A 216 6.04 10.69 -13.91
N ASP A 217 5.96 11.16 -12.66
CA ASP A 217 4.82 10.92 -11.78
C ASP A 217 4.00 12.20 -11.53
N GLY A 218 2.77 12.08 -11.00
CA GLY A 218 1.98 13.23 -10.57
C GLY A 218 2.44 13.71 -9.20
N VAL A 219 2.23 14.99 -8.94
CA VAL A 219 2.49 15.65 -7.67
C VAL A 219 1.16 16.13 -7.11
N PHE A 220 0.89 15.88 -5.84
CA PHE A 220 -0.26 16.45 -5.16
C PHE A 220 0.03 17.89 -4.72
N VAL A 221 -0.78 18.82 -5.20
CA VAL A 221 -0.84 20.18 -4.70
C VAL A 221 -1.97 20.32 -3.69
N ASN A 222 -1.89 21.30 -2.79
CA ASN A 222 -2.84 21.50 -1.69
C ASN A 222 -2.94 20.29 -0.71
N ALA A 223 -1.89 19.49 -0.63
CA ALA A 223 -1.75 18.44 0.38
C ALA A 223 -1.35 19.09 1.72
N THR A 224 -2.31 19.67 2.42
CA THR A 224 -2.13 20.32 3.72
C THR A 224 -2.61 19.41 4.86
N PRO A 225 -2.15 19.62 6.10
CA PRO A 225 -2.66 18.91 7.27
C PRO A 225 -4.19 18.92 7.38
N GLU A 226 -4.81 20.07 7.09
CA GLU A 226 -6.27 20.21 7.14
C GLU A 226 -6.98 19.35 6.07
N ASN A 227 -6.44 19.31 4.86
CA ASN A 227 -7.00 18.46 3.81
C ASN A 227 -6.72 16.98 4.07
N PHE A 228 -5.61 16.65 4.69
CA PHE A 228 -5.33 15.30 5.17
C PHE A 228 -6.29 14.89 6.29
N LYS A 229 -6.61 15.78 7.23
CA LYS A 229 -7.64 15.55 8.25
C LYS A 229 -8.98 15.18 7.62
N LYS A 230 -9.40 15.89 6.58
CA LYS A 230 -10.64 15.55 5.84
C LYS A 230 -10.57 14.16 5.21
N HIS A 231 -9.41 13.78 4.66
CA HIS A 231 -9.21 12.46 4.09
C HIS A 231 -9.26 11.35 5.14
N ILE A 232 -8.71 11.57 6.34
CA ILE A 232 -8.83 10.62 7.47
C ILE A 232 -10.30 10.47 7.88
N LEU A 233 -11.05 11.57 8.00
CA LEU A 233 -12.48 11.52 8.34
C LEU A 233 -13.29 10.73 7.31
N GLN A 234 -12.98 10.87 6.01
CA GLN A 234 -13.59 10.04 4.96
C GLN A 234 -13.28 8.55 5.17
N ALA A 235 -12.03 8.21 5.51
CA ALA A 235 -11.64 6.83 5.76
C ALA A 235 -12.34 6.24 7.00
N LEU A 236 -12.47 7.02 8.07
CA LEU A 236 -13.19 6.62 9.28
C LEU A 236 -14.67 6.37 9.00
N GLU A 237 -15.29 7.19 8.16
CA GLU A 237 -16.67 6.98 7.71
C GLU A 237 -16.83 5.66 6.94
N VAL A 238 -15.88 5.32 6.07
CA VAL A 238 -15.87 4.06 5.32
C VAL A 238 -15.84 2.83 6.25
N ILE A 239 -15.07 2.90 7.34
CA ILE A 239 -14.87 1.75 8.25
C ILE A 239 -15.80 1.77 9.47
N LYS A 240 -16.69 2.77 9.64
CA LYS A 240 -17.47 2.98 10.87
C LYS A 240 -18.31 1.77 11.29
N ASN A 241 -18.86 1.05 10.31
CA ASN A 241 -19.77 -0.08 10.53
C ASN A 241 -19.07 -1.44 10.68
N LYS A 242 -17.72 -1.48 10.53
CA LYS A 242 -16.94 -2.71 10.71
C LYS A 242 -16.87 -3.09 12.19
N LYS A 243 -16.61 -4.36 12.47
CA LYS A 243 -16.30 -4.82 13.82
C LYS A 243 -15.10 -4.07 14.39
N PRO A 244 -15.03 -3.84 15.70
CA PRO A 244 -13.94 -3.05 16.31
C PRO A 244 -12.53 -3.50 15.92
N GLU A 245 -12.29 -4.81 15.80
CA GLU A 245 -10.99 -5.37 15.45
C GLU A 245 -10.60 -5.16 13.98
N HIS A 246 -11.58 -4.92 13.10
CA HIS A 246 -11.41 -4.66 11.68
C HIS A 246 -11.44 -3.16 11.32
N LYS A 247 -11.61 -2.28 12.29
CA LYS A 247 -11.51 -0.82 12.10
C LYS A 247 -10.04 -0.40 12.01
N ILE A 248 -9.39 -0.80 10.92
CA ILE A 248 -7.96 -0.58 10.67
C ILE A 248 -7.81 0.34 9.47
N LEU A 249 -6.94 1.35 9.62
CA LEU A 249 -6.46 2.20 8.54
C LEU A 249 -4.95 2.03 8.41
N PHE A 250 -4.46 1.85 7.19
CA PHE A 250 -3.03 1.85 6.90
C PHE A 250 -2.59 3.25 6.51
N LEU A 251 -1.58 3.78 7.18
CA LEU A 251 -0.93 5.04 6.80
C LEU A 251 0.21 4.77 5.83
N ARG A 252 0.14 5.35 4.67
CA ARG A 252 1.25 5.38 3.72
C ARG A 252 1.68 6.84 3.50
N SER A 253 2.82 7.27 4.06
CA SER A 253 3.69 6.54 4.96
C SER A 253 4.06 7.43 6.14
N TRP A 254 4.84 6.89 7.11
CA TRP A 254 5.33 7.66 8.23
C TRP A 254 6.44 8.63 7.80
N ASN A 255 7.40 8.17 7.01
CA ASN A 255 8.65 8.88 6.71
C ASN A 255 9.25 8.61 5.32
N GLU A 256 8.43 8.43 4.29
CA GLU A 256 8.93 8.25 2.92
C GLU A 256 9.22 9.62 2.26
N TRP A 257 10.26 10.29 2.75
CA TRP A 257 10.69 11.59 2.27
C TRP A 257 11.07 11.58 0.78
N GLY A 258 11.62 10.47 0.28
CA GLY A 258 12.01 10.32 -1.12
C GLY A 258 10.84 10.33 -2.11
N GLU A 259 9.62 10.13 -1.63
CA GLU A 259 8.38 10.21 -2.41
C GLU A 259 7.49 11.38 -1.96
N GLY A 260 8.03 12.30 -1.12
CA GLY A 260 7.26 13.39 -0.55
C GLY A 260 5.98 12.89 0.13
N ASN A 261 6.10 11.78 0.85
CA ASN A 261 4.97 11.06 1.43
C ASN A 261 5.30 10.70 2.89
N TYR A 262 5.10 11.62 3.78
CA TYR A 262 5.48 11.52 5.19
C TYR A 262 4.51 12.30 6.08
N VAL A 263 4.52 12.00 7.37
CA VAL A 263 3.81 12.71 8.44
C VAL A 263 4.76 13.19 9.54
N GLU A 264 6.05 12.87 9.45
CA GLU A 264 7.05 13.44 10.36
C GLU A 264 7.05 14.95 10.28
N PRO A 265 7.39 15.66 11.39
CA PRO A 265 7.44 17.12 11.41
C PRO A 265 8.35 17.69 10.32
N ASP A 266 7.89 18.74 9.65
CA ASP A 266 8.61 19.45 8.62
C ASP A 266 8.67 20.97 8.89
N GLU A 267 9.48 21.68 8.09
CA GLU A 267 9.63 23.14 8.25
C GLU A 267 8.37 23.92 7.83
N LEU A 268 7.52 23.35 6.97
CA LEU A 268 6.35 24.07 6.45
C LEU A 268 5.14 23.97 7.39
N TYR A 269 4.89 22.76 7.91
CA TYR A 269 3.69 22.47 8.70
C TYR A 269 3.98 22.08 10.16
N GLY A 270 5.25 22.01 10.57
CA GLY A 270 5.61 21.56 11.90
C GLY A 270 5.02 20.17 12.18
N HIS A 271 4.25 20.05 13.25
CA HIS A 271 3.56 18.81 13.65
C HIS A 271 2.20 18.61 12.97
N GLY A 272 1.76 19.48 12.06
CA GLY A 272 0.39 19.53 11.57
C GLY A 272 -0.18 18.22 11.03
N PHE A 273 0.61 17.39 10.32
CA PHE A 273 0.15 16.08 9.86
C PHE A 273 -0.06 15.08 11.01
N LEU A 274 0.77 15.13 12.06
CA LEU A 274 0.61 14.31 13.26
C LEU A 274 -0.60 14.78 14.08
N ASP A 275 -0.78 16.11 14.19
CA ASP A 275 -1.93 16.71 14.87
C ASP A 275 -3.23 16.31 14.16
N ALA A 276 -3.26 16.32 12.81
CA ALA A 276 -4.42 15.85 12.05
C ALA A 276 -4.78 14.38 12.36
N ILE A 277 -3.79 13.50 12.55
CA ILE A 277 -4.03 12.11 12.96
C ILE A 277 -4.55 12.08 14.40
N HIS A 278 -3.90 12.82 15.31
CA HIS A 278 -4.27 12.86 16.71
C HIS A 278 -5.72 13.28 16.90
N GLU A 279 -6.10 14.41 16.34
CA GLU A 279 -7.44 15.00 16.45
C GLU A 279 -8.57 14.17 15.81
N THR A 280 -8.24 13.24 14.91
CA THR A 280 -9.26 12.42 14.24
C THR A 280 -9.40 11.01 14.78
N VAL A 281 -8.31 10.46 15.34
CA VAL A 281 -8.27 9.04 15.75
C VAL A 281 -8.37 8.87 17.25
N TRP A 282 -7.97 9.90 18.05
CA TRP A 282 -7.92 9.81 19.51
C TRP A 282 -8.86 10.77 20.24
N GLU A 283 -9.45 11.73 19.57
CA GLU A 283 -10.55 12.56 20.09
C GLU A 283 -11.91 12.02 19.63
#